data_d1fb4cc00f9af02a03ca8c91d35bb195
#
_entry.id   d1fb4cc00f9af02a03ca8c91d35bb195
#
_cell.length_a   1.000
_cell.length_b   1.000
_cell.length_c   1.000
_cell.angle_alpha   90.00
_cell.angle_beta   90.00
_cell.angle_gamma   90.00
#
_symmetry.space_group_name_H-M   'P 1'
#
loop_
_entity.id
_entity.type
_entity.pdbx_description
1 polymer ?
#
loop_
_entity_poly.entity_id
_entity_poly.type
_entity_poly.pdbx_seq_one_letter_code
_entity_poly.pdbx_strand_id
1 'polypeptide(L)'
;MSKARIAVIGAGLMGHGIAQVFALAGHDVTIYDAFAGSLETVKARILANLKDLGDDQGAVDRVTPQGDLAKAVASADYVVEAVLELSLIHI
;
A
#
# COMPACT_ATOMS: atom_id res chain seq x y z
N MET A 1 -20.47 -4.08 9.72
CA MET A 1 -19.15 -4.62 10.09
C MET A 1 -18.06 -3.86 9.37
N SER A 2 -17.04 -3.49 10.11
CA SER A 2 -15.90 -2.84 9.49
C SER A 2 -15.01 -3.88 8.80
N LYS A 3 -14.40 -3.46 7.70
CA LYS A 3 -13.46 -4.31 6.98
C LYS A 3 -12.11 -4.36 7.70
N ALA A 4 -11.35 -5.41 7.47
CA ALA A 4 -10.01 -5.54 8.03
C ALA A 4 -9.12 -4.38 7.61
N ARG A 5 -8.23 -3.98 8.51
CA ARG A 5 -7.21 -2.98 8.22
C ARG A 5 -5.95 -3.69 7.77
N ILE A 6 -5.39 -3.22 6.68
CA ILE A 6 -4.27 -3.87 6.01
C ILE A 6 -3.03 -2.99 6.12
N ALA A 7 -1.89 -3.57 6.49
CA ALA A 7 -0.60 -2.90 6.38
C ALA A 7 0.19 -3.55 5.26
N VAL A 8 0.71 -2.75 4.35
CA VAL A 8 1.55 -3.22 3.24
C VAL A 8 2.97 -2.72 3.50
N ILE A 9 3.92 -3.64 3.55
CA ILE A 9 5.32 -3.32 3.80
C ILE A 9 6.06 -3.33 2.46
N GLY A 10 6.48 -2.16 2.03
CA GLY A 10 7.12 -1.96 0.73
C GLY A 10 6.20 -1.23 -0.23
N ALA A 11 6.58 -0.01 -0.64
CA ALA A 11 5.76 0.86 -1.49
C ALA A 11 6.20 0.83 -2.96
N GLY A 12 7.05 -0.12 -3.34
CA GLY A 12 7.51 -0.25 -4.71
C GLY A 12 6.41 -0.70 -5.66
N LEU A 13 6.80 -1.18 -6.83
CA LEU A 13 5.85 -1.55 -7.88
C LEU A 13 4.81 -2.55 -7.39
N MET A 14 5.25 -3.59 -6.69
CA MET A 14 4.33 -4.61 -6.19
C MET A 14 3.50 -4.08 -5.02
N GLY A 15 4.13 -3.36 -4.10
CA GLY A 15 3.47 -2.87 -2.88
C GLY A 15 2.34 -1.90 -3.17
N HIS A 16 2.55 -0.92 -4.06
CA HIS A 16 1.49 0.02 -4.36
C HIS A 16 0.33 -0.64 -5.13
N GLY A 17 0.63 -1.65 -5.94
CA GLY A 17 -0.41 -2.41 -6.62
C GLY A 17 -1.28 -3.21 -5.65
N ILE A 18 -0.65 -3.82 -4.65
CA ILE A 18 -1.36 -4.57 -3.60
C ILE A 18 -2.24 -3.61 -2.78
N ALA A 19 -1.68 -2.46 -2.40
CA ALA A 19 -2.44 -1.46 -1.64
C ALA A 19 -3.66 -0.98 -2.44
N GLN A 20 -3.50 -0.77 -3.74
CA GLN A 20 -4.59 -0.36 -4.61
C GLN A 20 -5.72 -1.38 -4.62
N VAL A 21 -5.40 -2.67 -4.73
CA VAL A 21 -6.41 -3.73 -4.75
C VAL A 21 -7.21 -3.75 -3.46
N PHE A 22 -6.54 -3.68 -2.31
CA PHE A 22 -7.24 -3.67 -1.03
C PHE A 22 -8.06 -2.40 -0.82
N ALA A 23 -7.54 -1.25 -1.24
CA ALA A 23 -8.29 0.01 -1.14
C ALA A 23 -9.55 -0.01 -2.00
N LEU A 24 -9.47 -0.56 -3.20
CA LEU A 24 -10.64 -0.71 -4.08
C LEU A 24 -11.69 -1.63 -3.45
N ALA A 25 -11.25 -2.64 -2.70
CA ALA A 25 -12.15 -3.53 -2.00
C ALA A 25 -12.78 -2.90 -0.75
N GLY A 26 -12.38 -1.69 -0.39
CA GLY A 26 -12.94 -0.96 0.72
C GLY A 26 -12.17 -1.05 2.03
N HIS A 27 -10.98 -1.64 2.00
CA HIS A 27 -10.12 -1.72 3.19
C HIS A 27 -9.34 -0.44 3.41
N ASP A 28 -9.12 -0.07 4.66
CA ASP A 28 -8.14 0.94 5.02
C ASP A 28 -6.76 0.30 4.94
N VAL A 29 -5.85 0.94 4.22
CA VAL A 29 -4.51 0.42 3.97
C VAL A 29 -3.48 1.41 4.47
N THR A 30 -2.57 0.94 5.32
CA THR A 30 -1.38 1.69 5.68
C THR A 30 -0.21 1.09 4.89
N ILE A 31 0.55 1.93 4.21
CA ILE A 31 1.67 1.45 3.41
C ILE A 31 2.96 2.04 3.95
N TYR A 32 3.93 1.17 4.21
CA TYR A 32 5.24 1.53 4.74
C TYR A 32 6.33 1.29 3.71
N ASP A 33 7.32 2.17 3.69
CA ASP A 33 8.58 1.93 3.00
C ASP A 33 9.70 2.66 3.72
N ALA A 34 10.89 2.07 3.70
CA ALA A 34 12.06 2.69 4.29
C ALA A 34 12.55 3.90 3.50
N PHE A 35 12.18 4.00 2.22
CA PHE A 35 12.53 5.15 1.38
C PHE A 35 11.39 6.17 1.40
N ALA A 36 11.70 7.37 1.92
CA ALA A 36 10.72 8.45 1.98
C ALA A 36 10.20 8.82 0.58
N GLY A 37 11.08 8.80 -0.43
CA GLY A 37 10.67 9.11 -1.80
C GLY A 37 9.61 8.17 -2.35
N SER A 38 9.66 6.89 -1.99
CA SER A 38 8.62 5.94 -2.39
C SER A 38 7.29 6.27 -1.73
N LEU A 39 7.31 6.66 -0.45
CA LEU A 39 6.09 7.01 0.26
C LEU A 39 5.47 8.30 -0.27
N GLU A 40 6.30 9.29 -0.62
CA GLU A 40 5.82 10.57 -1.12
C GLU A 40 5.02 10.43 -2.41
N THR A 41 5.34 9.44 -3.21
CA THR A 41 4.74 9.26 -4.53
C THR A 41 3.69 8.16 -4.61
N VAL A 42 3.54 7.36 -3.53
CA VAL A 42 2.69 6.16 -3.59
C VAL A 42 1.23 6.49 -3.90
N LYS A 43 0.67 7.50 -3.27
CA LYS A 43 -0.72 7.88 -3.52
C LYS A 43 -0.90 8.40 -4.94
N ALA A 44 0.05 9.18 -5.43
CA ALA A 44 0.00 9.70 -6.79
C ALA A 44 0.06 8.58 -7.82
N ARG A 45 0.88 7.55 -7.57
CA ARG A 45 0.97 6.40 -8.47
C ARG A 45 -0.31 5.59 -8.47
N ILE A 46 -0.90 5.37 -7.32
CA ILE A 46 -2.18 4.65 -7.21
C ILE A 46 -3.27 5.44 -7.92
N LEU A 47 -3.34 6.75 -7.70
CA LEU A 47 -4.34 7.59 -8.34
C LEU A 47 -4.21 7.55 -9.87
N ALA A 48 -2.98 7.61 -10.39
CA ALA A 48 -2.74 7.53 -11.83
C ALA A 48 -3.21 6.19 -12.39
N ASN A 49 -2.94 5.08 -11.68
CA ASN A 49 -3.40 3.76 -12.10
C ASN A 49 -4.91 3.66 -12.12
N LEU A 50 -5.57 4.21 -11.11
CA LEU A 50 -7.04 4.19 -11.03
C LEU A 50 -7.65 4.98 -12.17
N LYS A 51 -7.08 6.12 -12.53
CA LYS A 51 -7.54 6.91 -13.67
C LYS A 51 -7.39 6.14 -14.97
N ASP A 52 -6.24 5.50 -15.19
CA ASP A 52 -5.96 4.74 -16.41
C ASP A 52 -6.91 3.56 -16.57
N LEU A 53 -7.30 2.93 -15.47
CA LEU A 53 -8.20 1.79 -15.49
C LEU A 53 -9.68 2.18 -15.48
N GLY A 54 -9.98 3.46 -15.25
CA GLY A 54 -11.35 3.90 -15.09
C GLY A 54 -12.00 3.46 -13.80
N ASP A 55 -11.20 3.15 -12.79
CA ASP A 55 -11.67 2.70 -11.48
C ASP A 55 -11.98 3.86 -10.55
N ASP A 56 -12.54 3.54 -9.38
CA ASP A 56 -12.90 4.51 -8.35
C ASP A 56 -11.68 5.22 -7.78
N GLN A 57 -11.48 6.46 -8.20
CA GLN A 57 -10.36 7.27 -7.74
C GLN A 57 -10.44 7.62 -6.26
N GLY A 58 -11.63 7.58 -5.68
CA GLY A 58 -11.82 7.81 -4.25
C GLY A 58 -11.16 6.74 -3.37
N ALA A 59 -10.85 5.58 -3.93
CA ALA A 59 -10.15 4.53 -3.18
C ALA A 59 -8.79 4.99 -2.65
N VAL A 60 -8.14 5.95 -3.30
CA VAL A 60 -6.83 6.47 -2.85
C VAL A 60 -6.91 7.07 -1.45
N ASP A 61 -8.07 7.56 -1.04
CA ASP A 61 -8.25 8.15 0.29
C ASP A 61 -8.15 7.11 1.41
N ARG A 62 -8.26 5.83 1.08
CA ARG A 62 -8.12 4.75 2.06
C ARG A 62 -6.67 4.33 2.27
N VAL A 63 -5.75 4.88 1.50
CA VAL A 63 -4.32 4.56 1.58
C VAL A 63 -3.60 5.64 2.37
N THR A 64 -2.93 5.23 3.45
CA THR A 64 -2.18 6.13 4.32
C THR A 64 -0.70 5.75 4.29
N PRO A 65 0.17 6.59 3.73
CA PRO A 65 1.61 6.35 3.82
C PRO A 65 2.09 6.52 5.26
N GLN A 66 2.99 5.66 5.70
CA GLN A 66 3.54 5.71 7.06
C GLN A 66 5.02 5.38 7.02
N GLY A 67 5.86 6.27 7.53
CA GLY A 67 7.31 6.11 7.54
C GLY A 67 7.85 5.37 8.77
N ASP A 68 7.00 4.98 9.70
CA ASP A 68 7.38 4.25 10.91
C ASP A 68 6.76 2.86 10.85
N LEU A 69 7.61 1.84 10.78
CA LEU A 69 7.15 0.46 10.65
C LEU A 69 6.26 0.03 11.82
N ALA A 70 6.64 0.36 13.03
CA ALA A 70 5.85 -0.01 14.21
C ALA A 70 4.46 0.60 14.16
N LYS A 71 4.36 1.86 13.74
CA LYS A 71 3.06 2.53 13.60
C LYS A 71 2.25 1.95 12.46
N ALA A 72 2.92 1.58 11.36
CA ALA A 72 2.24 1.03 10.21
C ALA A 72 1.50 -0.27 10.54
N VAL A 73 2.10 -1.11 11.37
CA VAL A 73 1.53 -2.42 11.71
C VAL A 73 0.69 -2.42 12.99
N ALA A 74 0.78 -1.37 13.80
CA ALA A 74 0.21 -1.35 15.15
C ALA A 74 -1.29 -1.64 15.19
N SER A 75 -2.05 -1.13 14.23
CA SER A 75 -3.50 -1.33 14.19
C SER A 75 -3.96 -2.17 13.00
N ALA A 76 -3.02 -2.83 12.33
CA ALA A 76 -3.35 -3.69 11.19
C ALA A 76 -3.90 -5.03 11.67
N ASP A 77 -4.92 -5.52 10.97
CA ASP A 77 -5.43 -6.86 11.17
C ASP A 77 -4.61 -7.88 10.37
N TYR A 78 -4.07 -7.44 9.22
CA TYR A 78 -3.21 -8.26 8.37
C TYR A 78 -2.05 -7.43 7.86
N VAL A 79 -0.89 -8.06 7.74
CA VAL A 79 0.32 -7.44 7.22
C VAL A 79 0.77 -8.19 5.98
N VAL A 80 0.99 -7.46 4.89
CA VAL A 80 1.46 -8.04 3.62
C VAL A 80 2.86 -7.50 3.34
N GLU A 81 3.84 -8.39 3.21
CA GLU A 81 5.19 -7.99 2.80
C GLU A 81 5.32 -8.03 1.29
N ALA A 82 5.74 -6.91 0.71
CA ALA A 82 5.88 -6.75 -0.73
C ALA A 82 7.31 -6.47 -1.15
N VAL A 83 8.28 -6.85 -0.31
CA VAL A 83 9.70 -6.66 -0.61
C VAL A 83 10.42 -7.96 -0.97
N LEU A 84 9.70 -9.05 -1.03
CA LEU A 84 10.28 -10.39 -1.19
C LEU A 84 10.95 -10.60 -2.55
N GLU A 85 10.54 -9.87 -3.57
CA GLU A 85 11.13 -9.99 -4.89
C GLU A 85 12.63 -9.70 -4.87
N LEU A 86 13.08 -8.85 -3.96
CA LEU A 86 14.51 -8.57 -3.81
C LEU A 86 15.27 -9.77 -3.26
N SER A 87 14.66 -10.51 -2.36
CA SER A 87 15.26 -11.70 -1.79
C SER A 87 15.39 -12.80 -2.83
N LEU A 88 14.43 -12.93 -3.71
CA LEU A 88 14.45 -13.94 -4.76
C LEU A 88 15.56 -13.72 -5.76
N ILE A 89 15.94 -12.49 -6.01
CA ILE A 89 17.00 -12.15 -6.93
C ILE A 89 18.35 -12.64 -6.44
N HIS A 90 18.52 -12.78 -5.15
CA HIS A 90 19.80 -13.16 -4.54
C HIS A 90 20.00 -14.67 -4.41
N ILE A 91 19.04 -15.41 -4.78
CA ILE A 91 19.16 -16.87 -4.80
C ILE A 91 19.76 -17.33 -6.10
#